data_eeb132138b0714df011e9650b450b01e
#
_entry.id   eeb132138b0714df011e9650b450b01e
#
_cell.length_a   1.000
_cell.length_b   1.000
_cell.length_c   1.000
_cell.angle_alpha   90.00
_cell.angle_beta   90.00
_cell.angle_gamma   90.00
#
_symmetry.space_group_name_H-M   'P 1'
#
loop_
_entity.id
_entity.type
_entity.pdbx_description
1 polymer ?
#
loop_
_entity_poly.entity_id
_entity_poly.type
_entity_poly.pdbx_seq_one_letter_code
_entity_poly.pdbx_strand_id
1 'polypeptide(L)'
;MGIGAVAEPLVVITLLFGGTWFNRNTGGNTGGNTGGNTYDNLGWKGPDIDDVEHKRSDERRSGNSTPDSEESLLSLGGAFSSSSTLSPHEEPPRRTRRIKFFGYQRLVTTPNTRAHKDRLLSRVLRKFPFLVEAWYWALIYWVYQVGRAFTALTLNEGTVDVARKHALQLIHLEQRLHIFIEVPVQQYFLQLPTVMHWINRIYSFIHIPGTILFLVILYFVTTTRRRRAPSAKLGGNENVRWNSAGPALYEARRRTMATCNLLAFVVFTLWPCMPPRLLSDPKYNGPDAGESKSFGFVDTVHSSSGESSVWTTNKFCNQYAAMPSLHFGYSLLIGLTVATLPMPSIRSRPWKRFAIAAVGMSYPALILTAIVATANHFVLDAVAGAIVCGLAWNCNGVLLNLLVVEDYFLHVLRLHKPVNWTDPEVSAVEKEWKPSMALGDDA
;
A
#
# COMPACT_ATOMS: atom_id res chain seq x y z
N MET A 1 -4.52 -34.89 3.08
CA MET A 1 -4.53 -33.42 3.13
C MET A 1 -4.76 -33.02 4.59
N GLY A 2 -3.81 -32.32 5.22
CA GLY A 2 -3.96 -31.90 6.61
C GLY A 2 -5.06 -30.82 6.74
N ILE A 3 -5.64 -30.68 7.91
CA ILE A 3 -6.69 -29.69 8.24
C ILE A 3 -6.23 -28.26 7.84
N GLY A 4 -4.96 -27.96 7.91
CA GLY A 4 -4.38 -26.67 7.47
C GLY A 4 -4.62 -26.34 5.99
N ALA A 5 -4.63 -27.34 5.13
CA ALA A 5 -4.81 -27.13 3.67
C ALA A 5 -6.18 -26.54 3.30
N VAL A 6 -7.20 -26.75 4.14
CA VAL A 6 -8.54 -26.20 3.96
C VAL A 6 -8.74 -24.96 4.83
N ALA A 7 -8.18 -24.97 6.04
CA ALA A 7 -8.40 -23.91 7.02
C ALA A 7 -7.78 -22.56 6.56
N GLU A 8 -6.57 -22.57 5.98
CA GLU A 8 -5.89 -21.34 5.56
C GLU A 8 -6.65 -20.58 4.45
N PRO A 9 -7.01 -21.20 3.31
CA PRO A 9 -7.81 -20.53 2.30
C PRO A 9 -9.17 -20.05 2.84
N LEU A 10 -9.79 -20.84 3.73
CA LEU A 10 -11.08 -20.49 4.34
C LEU A 10 -10.95 -19.22 5.20
N VAL A 11 -9.90 -19.10 6.00
CA VAL A 11 -9.65 -17.89 6.81
C VAL A 11 -9.43 -16.67 5.90
N VAL A 12 -8.64 -16.79 4.85
CA VAL A 12 -8.41 -15.69 3.88
C VAL A 12 -9.71 -15.28 3.21
N ILE A 13 -10.50 -16.24 2.71
CA ILE A 13 -11.80 -16.00 2.10
C ILE A 13 -12.73 -15.29 3.11
N THR A 14 -12.80 -15.79 4.34
CA THR A 14 -13.63 -15.19 5.39
C THR A 14 -13.21 -13.75 5.70
N LEU A 15 -11.91 -13.46 5.76
CA LEU A 15 -11.41 -12.11 5.97
C LEU A 15 -11.75 -11.17 4.80
N LEU A 16 -11.66 -11.64 3.56
CA LEU A 16 -11.99 -10.85 2.38
C LEU A 16 -13.50 -10.57 2.27
N PHE A 17 -14.33 -11.59 2.42
CA PHE A 17 -15.79 -11.43 2.39
C PHE A 17 -16.30 -10.66 3.61
N GLY A 18 -15.83 -10.99 4.81
CA GLY A 18 -16.14 -10.25 6.03
C GLY A 18 -15.69 -8.80 5.94
N GLY A 19 -14.46 -8.57 5.45
CA GLY A 19 -13.94 -7.22 5.20
C GLY A 19 -14.79 -6.43 4.21
N THR A 20 -15.23 -7.06 3.13
CA THR A 20 -16.11 -6.46 2.13
C THR A 20 -17.47 -6.10 2.71
N TRP A 21 -18.06 -7.03 3.46
CA TRP A 21 -19.36 -6.81 4.12
C TRP A 21 -19.30 -5.73 5.18
N PHE A 22 -18.28 -5.76 6.02
CA PHE A 22 -18.10 -4.81 7.12
C PHE A 22 -17.82 -3.39 6.62
N ASN A 23 -17.09 -3.28 5.52
CA ASN A 23 -16.72 -2.01 4.88
C ASN A 23 -17.72 -1.54 3.81
N ARG A 24 -18.89 -2.20 3.69
CA ARG A 24 -19.92 -1.78 2.73
C ARG A 24 -20.41 -0.36 3.03
N ASN A 25 -20.85 0.30 1.98
CA ASN A 25 -21.51 1.59 2.11
C ASN A 25 -22.95 1.38 2.62
N THR A 26 -23.22 1.84 3.84
CA THR A 26 -24.54 1.77 4.49
C THR A 26 -25.27 3.10 4.40
N GLY A 27 -25.02 3.93 3.39
CA GLY A 27 -25.65 5.24 3.22
C GLY A 27 -27.13 5.15 3.53
N GLY A 28 -27.52 5.65 4.69
CA GLY A 28 -28.90 5.73 5.10
C GLY A 28 -29.67 6.58 4.09
N ASN A 29 -30.83 6.09 3.72
CA ASN A 29 -31.85 6.80 2.97
C ASN A 29 -32.35 7.95 3.85
N THR A 30 -31.57 9.04 3.96
CA THR A 30 -32.12 10.30 4.44
C THR A 30 -33.02 10.80 3.32
N GLY A 31 -34.32 10.49 3.45
CA GLY A 31 -35.33 11.00 2.58
C GLY A 31 -35.28 12.52 2.51
N GLY A 32 -34.84 13.02 1.42
CA GLY A 32 -34.75 14.42 1.05
C GLY A 32 -34.37 14.44 -0.44
N ASN A 33 -35.35 14.85 -1.23
CA ASN A 33 -35.32 14.95 -2.68
C ASN A 33 -34.32 16.04 -3.12
N THR A 34 -33.03 15.77 -2.99
CA THR A 34 -31.95 16.54 -3.60
C THR A 34 -31.03 15.56 -4.29
N GLY A 35 -31.13 15.53 -5.63
CA GLY A 35 -30.37 14.65 -6.53
C GLY A 35 -28.89 14.94 -6.61
N GLY A 36 -28.22 15.10 -5.46
CA GLY A 36 -26.78 15.24 -5.34
C GLY A 36 -26.21 14.00 -4.66
N ASN A 37 -25.31 13.30 -5.35
CA ASN A 37 -24.60 12.15 -4.81
C ASN A 37 -23.83 12.54 -3.55
N THR A 38 -24.06 11.88 -2.43
CA THR A 38 -23.33 12.06 -1.15
C THR A 38 -21.81 11.83 -1.29
N TYR A 39 -21.35 11.25 -2.39
CA TYR A 39 -19.93 11.12 -2.74
C TYR A 39 -19.35 12.37 -3.39
N ASP A 40 -20.17 13.15 -4.11
CA ASP A 40 -19.75 14.40 -4.73
C ASP A 40 -19.67 15.55 -3.68
N ASN A 41 -20.45 15.45 -2.59
CA ASN A 41 -20.42 16.41 -1.48
C ASN A 41 -19.30 16.16 -0.44
N LEU A 42 -18.57 15.05 -0.54
CA LEU A 42 -17.30 14.84 0.14
C LEU A 42 -16.12 15.25 -0.74
N GLY A 43 -16.38 16.10 -1.75
CA GLY A 43 -15.38 16.78 -2.52
C GLY A 43 -14.39 17.45 -1.57
N TRP A 44 -13.18 16.94 -1.58
CA TRP A 44 -12.04 17.57 -0.95
C TRP A 44 -11.78 18.85 -1.77
N LYS A 45 -12.34 19.98 -1.33
CA LYS A 45 -11.81 21.27 -1.73
C LYS A 45 -10.40 21.32 -1.17
N GLY A 46 -9.41 21.26 -2.03
CA GLY A 46 -8.07 21.70 -1.67
C GLY A 46 -8.17 23.10 -1.05
N PRO A 47 -7.18 23.58 -0.30
CA PRO A 47 -7.21 24.93 0.22
C PRO A 47 -7.48 25.87 -0.96
N ASP A 48 -8.62 26.58 -0.94
CA ASP A 48 -8.95 27.61 -1.90
C ASP A 48 -7.85 28.68 -1.77
N ILE A 49 -7.02 28.78 -2.79
CA ILE A 49 -5.97 29.81 -2.88
C ILE A 49 -6.60 31.20 -2.93
N ASP A 50 -7.86 31.30 -3.29
CA ASP A 50 -8.62 32.54 -3.36
C ASP A 50 -8.86 33.21 -1.99
N ASP A 51 -8.92 32.43 -0.90
CA ASP A 51 -9.07 33.00 0.45
C ASP A 51 -7.80 33.69 0.98
N VAL A 52 -6.63 33.42 0.39
CA VAL A 52 -5.37 34.05 0.79
C VAL A 52 -5.16 35.40 0.07
N GLU A 53 -5.70 35.53 -1.13
CA GLU A 53 -5.60 36.78 -1.90
C GLU A 53 -6.61 37.82 -1.45
N HIS A 54 -7.83 37.42 -1.03
CA HIS A 54 -8.82 38.35 -0.49
C HIS A 54 -8.42 38.92 0.87
N LYS A 55 -7.75 38.14 1.74
CA LYS A 55 -7.22 38.67 3.02
C LYS A 55 -6.07 39.67 2.84
N ARG A 56 -5.31 39.58 1.75
CA ARG A 56 -4.23 40.54 1.45
C ARG A 56 -4.75 41.82 0.79
N SER A 57 -5.90 41.81 0.16
CA SER A 57 -6.52 43.01 -0.43
C SER A 57 -7.27 43.85 0.60
N ASP A 58 -7.83 43.23 1.65
CA ASP A 58 -8.55 43.95 2.69
C ASP A 58 -7.64 44.70 3.70
N GLU A 59 -6.42 44.19 3.93
CA GLU A 59 -5.44 44.92 4.78
C GLU A 59 -4.80 46.14 4.10
N ARG A 60 -4.97 46.34 2.80
CA ARG A 60 -4.45 47.52 2.07
C ARG A 60 -5.50 48.61 1.83
N ARG A 61 -6.73 48.41 2.21
CA ARG A 61 -7.87 49.35 1.93
C ARG A 61 -8.44 50.06 3.15
N SER A 62 -7.73 50.06 4.25
CA SER A 62 -8.07 50.89 5.40
C SER A 62 -7.16 52.12 5.48
N GLY A 63 -7.48 53.10 4.67
CA GLY A 63 -6.78 54.40 4.69
C GLY A 63 -7.38 55.41 3.72
N ASN A 64 -8.22 56.29 4.28
CA ASN A 64 -8.64 57.60 3.80
C ASN A 64 -9.84 57.74 2.82
N SER A 65 -10.94 58.14 3.41
CA SER A 65 -11.95 59.21 3.15
C SER A 65 -11.79 60.06 1.88
N THR A 66 -12.79 60.32 1.10
CA THR A 66 -13.95 61.19 1.16
C THR A 66 -14.62 61.27 -0.21
N PRO A 67 -15.84 61.79 -0.37
CA PRO A 67 -16.69 61.53 -1.50
C PRO A 67 -16.68 62.69 -2.50
N ASP A 68 -17.05 62.41 -3.75
CA ASP A 68 -17.90 63.30 -4.56
C ASP A 68 -18.21 62.75 -5.95
N SER A 69 -19.49 62.91 -6.28
CA SER A 69 -20.12 63.30 -7.54
C SER A 69 -19.98 62.37 -8.78
N GLU A 70 -21.13 61.81 -9.12
CA GLU A 70 -21.98 62.09 -10.29
C GLU A 70 -21.45 61.82 -11.72
N GLU A 71 -22.39 61.21 -12.41
CA GLU A 71 -22.70 61.32 -13.88
C GLU A 71 -21.91 60.44 -14.85
N SER A 72 -22.64 59.63 -15.48
CA SER A 72 -23.34 59.78 -16.77
C SER A 72 -22.92 58.81 -17.86
N LEU A 73 -23.92 58.02 -18.26
CA LEU A 73 -24.36 57.76 -19.63
C LEU A 73 -23.44 57.04 -20.66
N LEU A 74 -24.06 55.94 -21.08
CA LEU A 74 -24.21 55.48 -22.48
C LEU A 74 -22.97 55.03 -23.28
N SER A 75 -22.99 53.81 -23.71
CA SER A 75 -23.24 53.52 -25.13
C SER A 75 -22.58 52.21 -25.59
N LEU A 76 -23.40 51.34 -26.13
CA LEU A 76 -23.21 50.49 -27.30
C LEU A 76 -21.86 49.78 -27.51
N GLY A 77 -21.95 48.50 -27.55
CA GLY A 77 -20.96 47.65 -28.24
C GLY A 77 -21.25 46.17 -27.97
N GLY A 78 -22.13 45.60 -28.78
CA GLY A 78 -22.36 44.18 -28.77
C GLY A 78 -21.09 43.44 -29.15
N ALA A 79 -20.68 42.51 -28.29
CA ALA A 79 -19.74 41.47 -28.65
C ALA A 79 -20.22 40.16 -28.06
N PHE A 80 -20.56 39.30 -28.90
CA PHE A 80 -20.83 37.90 -28.82
C PHE A 80 -20.20 37.23 -27.57
N SER A 81 -20.96 37.11 -26.49
CA SER A 81 -20.75 36.13 -25.49
C SER A 81 -21.51 34.89 -25.95
N SER A 82 -20.88 34.03 -26.71
CA SER A 82 -21.32 32.66 -26.83
C SER A 82 -21.11 31.99 -25.48
N SER A 83 -21.98 32.30 -24.51
CA SER A 83 -22.21 31.44 -23.38
C SER A 83 -22.76 30.13 -23.90
N SER A 84 -21.87 29.19 -24.21
CA SER A 84 -22.24 27.79 -24.26
C SER A 84 -22.81 27.48 -22.89
N THR A 85 -24.15 27.54 -22.77
CA THR A 85 -24.94 26.94 -21.69
C THR A 85 -24.67 25.43 -21.73
N LEU A 86 -23.50 25.03 -21.24
CA LEU A 86 -23.27 23.64 -20.85
C LEU A 86 -24.28 23.36 -19.76
N SER A 87 -25.21 22.46 -20.03
CA SER A 87 -26.14 21.96 -19.04
C SER A 87 -25.33 21.52 -17.82
N PRO A 88 -25.76 21.77 -16.57
CA PRO A 88 -24.95 21.60 -15.37
C PRO A 88 -24.51 20.15 -15.07
N HIS A 89 -24.67 19.19 -15.99
CA HIS A 89 -24.52 17.76 -15.73
C HIS A 89 -23.62 16.98 -16.69
N GLU A 90 -23.05 17.57 -17.73
CA GLU A 90 -22.12 16.85 -18.59
C GLU A 90 -20.67 17.04 -18.13
N GLU A 91 -20.17 16.05 -17.38
CA GLU A 91 -18.77 16.01 -17.01
C GLU A 91 -17.90 15.80 -18.29
N PRO A 92 -16.71 16.40 -18.33
CA PRO A 92 -15.85 16.27 -19.50
C PRO A 92 -15.52 14.79 -19.76
N PRO A 93 -15.56 14.33 -21.02
CA PRO A 93 -15.30 12.93 -21.38
C PRO A 93 -13.87 12.49 -21.11
N ARG A 94 -12.97 13.42 -20.85
CA ARG A 94 -11.56 13.19 -20.56
C ARG A 94 -11.13 13.93 -19.32
N ARG A 95 -10.21 13.33 -18.55
CA ARG A 95 -9.55 13.95 -17.41
C ARG A 95 -8.05 14.01 -17.60
N THR A 96 -7.37 14.91 -16.90
CA THR A 96 -5.93 15.08 -16.99
C THR A 96 -5.29 14.52 -15.71
N ARG A 97 -4.27 13.68 -15.88
CA ARG A 97 -3.46 13.13 -14.81
C ARG A 97 -2.01 13.59 -14.92
N ARG A 98 -1.36 13.73 -13.77
CA ARG A 98 0.05 14.08 -13.69
C ARG A 98 0.87 12.82 -13.44
N ILE A 99 1.76 12.48 -14.37
CA ILE A 99 2.79 11.46 -14.19
C ILE A 99 4.03 12.14 -13.59
N LYS A 100 4.60 11.55 -12.53
CA LYS A 100 5.82 12.02 -11.89
C LYS A 100 6.84 10.90 -11.82
N PHE A 101 8.02 11.09 -12.38
CA PHE A 101 9.11 10.12 -12.36
C PHE A 101 10.46 10.82 -12.25
N PHE A 102 11.19 10.61 -11.14
CA PHE A 102 12.52 11.20 -10.88
C PHE A 102 12.66 12.68 -11.28
N GLY A 103 11.72 13.52 -10.86
CA GLY A 103 11.73 14.97 -11.18
C GLY A 103 11.07 15.34 -12.49
N TYR A 104 10.92 14.41 -13.42
CA TYR A 104 10.17 14.63 -14.65
C TYR A 104 8.66 14.60 -14.38
N GLN A 105 7.93 15.58 -14.89
CA GLN A 105 6.48 15.67 -14.75
C GLN A 105 5.84 15.85 -16.12
N ARG A 106 4.82 15.04 -16.42
CA ARG A 106 4.05 15.12 -17.66
C ARG A 106 2.57 15.06 -17.37
N LEU A 107 1.79 15.90 -18.05
CA LEU A 107 0.33 15.81 -18.04
C LEU A 107 -0.12 14.87 -19.15
N VAL A 108 -0.95 13.92 -18.79
CA VAL A 108 -1.51 12.91 -19.71
C VAL A 108 -3.03 12.95 -19.61
N THR A 109 -3.69 13.00 -20.74
CA THR A 109 -5.15 12.97 -20.82
C THR A 109 -5.62 11.52 -20.87
N THR A 110 -6.53 11.16 -19.97
CA THR A 110 -7.11 9.83 -19.87
C THR A 110 -8.64 9.86 -20.03
N PRO A 111 -9.30 8.76 -20.38
CA PRO A 111 -10.76 8.71 -20.44
C PRO A 111 -11.36 8.88 -19.04
N ASN A 112 -12.46 9.65 -18.97
CA ASN A 112 -13.21 9.79 -17.72
C ASN A 112 -14.21 8.63 -17.59
N THR A 113 -13.98 7.77 -16.61
CA THR A 113 -14.83 6.59 -16.37
C THR A 113 -16.18 6.92 -15.72
N ARG A 114 -16.42 8.17 -15.29
CA ARG A 114 -17.68 8.59 -14.65
C ARG A 114 -18.92 8.39 -15.54
N ALA A 115 -18.75 8.39 -16.87
CA ALA A 115 -19.81 8.04 -17.81
C ALA A 115 -20.39 6.64 -17.55
N HIS A 116 -19.67 5.76 -16.87
CA HIS A 116 -20.09 4.38 -16.56
C HIS A 116 -20.58 4.21 -15.11
N LYS A 117 -20.80 5.30 -14.33
CA LYS A 117 -21.17 5.27 -12.92
C LYS A 117 -22.46 4.52 -12.59
N ASP A 118 -23.40 4.52 -13.53
CA ASP A 118 -24.74 3.94 -13.32
C ASP A 118 -24.87 2.47 -13.78
N ARG A 119 -23.80 1.89 -14.33
CA ARG A 119 -23.77 0.48 -14.68
C ARG A 119 -23.83 -0.41 -13.45
N LEU A 120 -24.37 -1.62 -13.62
CA LEU A 120 -24.61 -2.56 -12.52
C LEU A 120 -23.34 -2.80 -11.68
N LEU A 121 -22.22 -3.16 -12.33
CA LEU A 121 -20.96 -3.42 -11.63
C LEU A 121 -20.41 -2.17 -10.95
N SER A 122 -20.52 -0.99 -11.56
CA SER A 122 -20.12 0.28 -10.92
C SER A 122 -20.97 0.57 -9.69
N ARG A 123 -22.27 0.26 -9.72
CA ARG A 123 -23.15 0.37 -8.54
C ARG A 123 -22.77 -0.62 -7.44
N VAL A 124 -22.38 -1.85 -7.82
CA VAL A 124 -21.85 -2.85 -6.86
C VAL A 124 -20.58 -2.34 -6.21
N LEU A 125 -19.61 -1.83 -6.99
CA LEU A 125 -18.37 -1.25 -6.46
C LEU A 125 -18.63 -0.03 -5.55
N ARG A 126 -19.63 0.79 -5.87
CA ARG A 126 -20.06 1.90 -5.02
C ARG A 126 -20.66 1.43 -3.70
N LYS A 127 -21.43 0.34 -3.69
CA LYS A 127 -21.97 -0.28 -2.48
C LYS A 127 -20.92 -1.00 -1.65
N PHE A 128 -19.97 -1.65 -2.33
CA PHE A 128 -18.90 -2.45 -1.73
C PHE A 128 -17.53 -1.94 -2.19
N PRO A 129 -17.10 -0.73 -1.75
CA PRO A 129 -15.87 -0.12 -2.24
C PRO A 129 -14.61 -0.91 -1.88
N PHE A 130 -14.67 -1.74 -0.84
CA PHE A 130 -13.58 -2.63 -0.45
C PHE A 130 -13.28 -3.70 -1.51
N LEU A 131 -14.20 -4.03 -2.42
CA LEU A 131 -13.93 -4.94 -3.54
C LEU A 131 -12.82 -4.43 -4.46
N VAL A 132 -12.69 -3.11 -4.63
CA VAL A 132 -11.60 -2.52 -5.40
C VAL A 132 -10.25 -2.81 -4.73
N GLU A 133 -10.20 -2.77 -3.40
CA GLU A 133 -8.99 -3.09 -2.65
C GLU A 133 -8.64 -4.58 -2.75
N ALA A 134 -9.63 -5.47 -2.62
CA ALA A 134 -9.45 -6.90 -2.83
C ALA A 134 -8.92 -7.19 -4.24
N TRP A 135 -9.40 -6.46 -5.26
CA TRP A 135 -8.89 -6.54 -6.63
C TRP A 135 -7.40 -6.12 -6.72
N TYR A 136 -7.00 -5.01 -6.11
CA TYR A 136 -5.60 -4.60 -6.09
C TYR A 136 -4.71 -5.64 -5.41
N TRP A 137 -5.16 -6.27 -4.32
CA TRP A 137 -4.40 -7.32 -3.65
C TRP A 137 -4.27 -8.56 -4.52
N ALA A 138 -5.36 -8.97 -5.19
CA ALA A 138 -5.33 -10.05 -6.15
C ALA A 138 -4.36 -9.75 -7.30
N LEU A 139 -4.36 -8.51 -7.83
CA LEU A 139 -3.44 -8.09 -8.88
C LEU A 139 -1.98 -8.17 -8.42
N ILE A 140 -1.66 -7.65 -7.23
CA ILE A 140 -0.31 -7.72 -6.65
C ILE A 140 0.13 -9.18 -6.50
N TYR A 141 -0.75 -10.03 -5.98
CA TYR A 141 -0.51 -11.46 -5.84
C TYR A 141 -0.25 -12.14 -7.19
N TRP A 142 -1.07 -11.88 -8.20
CA TRP A 142 -0.92 -12.46 -9.54
C TRP A 142 0.36 -11.99 -10.24
N VAL A 143 0.69 -10.70 -10.17
CA VAL A 143 1.96 -10.17 -10.71
C VAL A 143 3.15 -10.88 -10.07
N TYR A 144 3.13 -11.05 -8.75
CA TYR A 144 4.15 -11.78 -8.03
C TYR A 144 4.21 -13.26 -8.45
N GLN A 145 3.07 -13.95 -8.59
CA GLN A 145 3.02 -15.35 -9.00
C GLN A 145 3.50 -15.57 -10.43
N VAL A 146 3.14 -14.69 -11.35
CA VAL A 146 3.62 -14.73 -12.74
C VAL A 146 5.14 -14.54 -12.78
N GLY A 147 5.66 -13.56 -12.05
CA GLY A 147 7.09 -13.34 -11.93
C GLY A 147 7.82 -14.58 -11.37
N ARG A 148 7.28 -15.19 -10.31
CA ARG A 148 7.80 -16.44 -9.74
C ARG A 148 7.80 -17.60 -10.74
N ALA A 149 6.70 -17.78 -11.46
CA ALA A 149 6.59 -18.84 -12.46
C ALA A 149 7.63 -18.63 -13.57
N PHE A 150 7.82 -17.39 -14.03
CA PHE A 150 8.85 -17.05 -14.99
C PHE A 150 10.26 -17.37 -14.45
N THR A 151 10.56 -16.98 -13.21
CA THR A 151 11.84 -17.30 -12.57
C THR A 151 12.03 -18.82 -12.46
N ALA A 152 10.99 -19.56 -12.06
CA ALA A 152 11.07 -21.02 -11.95
C ALA A 152 11.34 -21.73 -13.29
N LEU A 153 10.85 -21.18 -14.40
CA LEU A 153 11.11 -21.69 -15.75
C LEU A 153 12.53 -21.37 -16.24
N THR A 154 13.14 -20.31 -15.72
CA THR A 154 14.50 -19.87 -16.09
C THR A 154 15.58 -20.40 -15.13
N LEU A 155 15.19 -21.06 -14.03
CA LEU A 155 16.12 -21.66 -13.07
C LEU A 155 16.86 -22.85 -13.73
N ASN A 156 18.16 -22.70 -13.87
CA ASN A 156 19.07 -23.78 -14.26
C ASN A 156 19.51 -24.61 -13.04
N GLU A 157 19.98 -25.82 -13.25
CA GLU A 157 20.52 -26.71 -12.17
C GLU A 157 21.60 -26.02 -11.32
N GLY A 158 22.38 -25.11 -11.89
CA GLY A 158 23.38 -24.31 -11.18
C GLY A 158 22.82 -23.24 -10.22
N THR A 159 21.52 -22.94 -10.25
CA THR A 159 20.95 -21.92 -9.36
C THR A 159 20.98 -22.35 -7.88
N VAL A 160 20.87 -23.65 -7.60
CA VAL A 160 20.98 -24.21 -6.25
C VAL A 160 22.35 -23.89 -5.64
N ASP A 161 23.41 -24.14 -6.43
CA ASP A 161 24.80 -23.91 -6.00
C ASP A 161 25.06 -22.40 -5.80
N VAL A 162 24.57 -21.56 -6.71
CA VAL A 162 24.67 -20.09 -6.59
C VAL A 162 23.94 -19.60 -5.34
N ALA A 163 22.71 -20.06 -5.10
CA ALA A 163 21.93 -19.66 -3.93
C ALA A 163 22.60 -20.11 -2.62
N ARG A 164 23.22 -21.29 -2.59
CA ARG A 164 24.00 -21.80 -1.45
C ARG A 164 25.25 -20.96 -1.22
N LYS A 165 25.99 -20.66 -2.28
CA LYS A 165 27.16 -19.78 -2.20
C LYS A 165 26.82 -18.42 -1.63
N HIS A 166 25.72 -17.81 -2.07
CA HIS A 166 25.26 -16.52 -1.53
C HIS A 166 24.89 -16.64 -0.05
N ALA A 167 24.26 -17.74 0.38
CA ALA A 167 23.96 -17.97 1.78
C ALA A 167 25.23 -18.10 2.64
N LEU A 168 26.25 -18.80 2.16
CA LEU A 168 27.55 -18.90 2.85
C LEU A 168 28.25 -17.53 2.93
N GLN A 169 28.18 -16.72 1.86
CA GLN A 169 28.71 -15.35 1.89
C GLN A 169 28.01 -14.50 2.96
N LEU A 170 26.69 -14.67 3.12
CA LEU A 170 25.93 -14.01 4.19
C LEU A 170 26.40 -14.47 5.58
N ILE A 171 26.56 -15.76 5.80
CA ILE A 171 27.09 -16.31 7.07
C ILE A 171 28.44 -15.71 7.39
N HIS A 172 29.37 -15.72 6.43
CA HIS A 172 30.70 -15.13 6.63
C HIS A 172 30.63 -13.64 6.95
N LEU A 173 29.70 -12.90 6.31
CA LEU A 173 29.49 -11.48 6.62
C LEU A 173 28.93 -11.30 8.03
N GLU A 174 27.95 -12.09 8.44
CA GLU A 174 27.38 -12.03 9.79
C GLU A 174 28.38 -12.41 10.87
N GLN A 175 29.25 -13.41 10.59
CA GLN A 175 30.36 -13.76 11.48
C GLN A 175 31.37 -12.62 11.63
N ARG A 176 31.74 -11.94 10.54
CA ARG A 176 32.62 -10.76 10.57
C ARG A 176 32.01 -9.59 11.34
N LEU A 177 30.69 -9.43 11.25
CA LEU A 177 29.95 -8.39 11.97
C LEU A 177 29.60 -8.79 13.41
N HIS A 178 29.94 -10.01 13.83
CA HIS A 178 29.59 -10.58 15.13
C HIS A 178 28.06 -10.62 15.42
N ILE A 179 27.27 -10.81 14.38
CA ILE A 179 25.79 -10.89 14.46
C ILE A 179 25.24 -12.25 14.04
N PHE A 180 26.09 -13.23 13.79
CA PHE A 180 25.69 -14.60 13.45
C PHE A 180 25.12 -15.31 14.70
N ILE A 181 23.83 -15.19 14.91
CA ILE A 181 23.09 -15.69 16.08
C ILE A 181 22.05 -16.76 15.75
N GLU A 182 21.89 -17.10 14.48
CA GLU A 182 20.83 -18.01 14.01
C GLU A 182 20.96 -19.39 14.63
N VAL A 183 22.15 -19.97 14.62
CA VAL A 183 22.38 -21.32 15.16
C VAL A 183 22.11 -21.37 16.66
N PRO A 184 22.71 -20.52 17.53
CA PRO A 184 22.42 -20.58 18.96
C PRO A 184 20.96 -20.27 19.29
N VAL A 185 20.31 -19.35 18.56
CA VAL A 185 18.90 -19.05 18.73
C VAL A 185 18.02 -20.26 18.37
N GLN A 186 18.29 -20.88 17.21
CA GLN A 186 17.54 -22.07 16.81
C GLN A 186 17.72 -23.21 17.82
N GLN A 187 18.96 -23.49 18.25
CA GLN A 187 19.26 -24.54 19.23
C GLN A 187 18.55 -24.31 20.57
N TYR A 188 18.47 -23.07 21.04
CA TYR A 188 17.73 -22.70 22.24
C TYR A 188 16.24 -23.06 22.10
N PHE A 189 15.59 -22.66 21.01
CA PHE A 189 14.17 -22.93 20.79
C PHE A 189 13.87 -24.40 20.51
N LEU A 190 14.82 -25.17 19.92
CA LEU A 190 14.68 -26.62 19.75
C LEU A 190 14.58 -27.37 21.09
N GLN A 191 15.15 -26.83 22.17
CA GLN A 191 15.01 -27.39 23.52
C GLN A 191 13.61 -27.13 24.13
N LEU A 192 12.80 -26.26 23.51
CA LEU A 192 11.48 -25.85 23.97
C LEU A 192 10.41 -26.24 22.93
N PRO A 193 10.06 -27.53 22.78
CA PRO A 193 9.25 -28.03 21.68
C PRO A 193 7.87 -27.37 21.58
N THR A 194 7.23 -27.07 22.71
CA THR A 194 5.94 -26.37 22.73
C THR A 194 6.06 -24.94 22.21
N VAL A 195 7.13 -24.23 22.57
CA VAL A 195 7.36 -22.86 22.09
C VAL A 195 7.68 -22.88 20.60
N MET A 196 8.53 -23.81 20.17
CA MET A 196 8.89 -23.98 18.75
C MET A 196 7.66 -24.30 17.90
N HIS A 197 6.75 -25.14 18.39
CA HIS A 197 5.47 -25.41 17.75
C HIS A 197 4.67 -24.12 17.51
N TRP A 198 4.51 -23.27 18.52
CA TRP A 198 3.82 -21.99 18.37
C TRP A 198 4.55 -21.01 17.45
N ILE A 199 5.88 -20.98 17.48
CA ILE A 199 6.70 -20.18 16.58
C ILE A 199 6.48 -20.60 15.12
N ASN A 200 6.51 -21.90 14.83
CA ASN A 200 6.20 -22.44 13.52
C ASN A 200 4.78 -22.06 13.06
N ARG A 201 3.80 -22.12 13.98
CA ARG A 201 2.41 -21.69 13.71
C ARG A 201 2.34 -20.21 13.38
N ILE A 202 3.01 -19.36 14.13
CA ILE A 202 3.05 -17.90 13.88
C ILE A 202 3.66 -17.61 12.52
N TYR A 203 4.78 -18.25 12.21
CA TYR A 203 5.46 -18.07 10.92
C TYR A 203 4.58 -18.54 9.75
N SER A 204 4.08 -19.77 9.82
CA SER A 204 3.42 -20.42 8.69
C SER A 204 1.96 -19.98 8.48
N PHE A 205 1.21 -19.71 9.56
CA PHE A 205 -0.25 -19.53 9.48
C PHE A 205 -0.74 -18.13 9.85
N ILE A 206 -0.05 -17.40 10.74
CA ILE A 206 -0.57 -16.14 11.28
C ILE A 206 -0.15 -14.96 10.42
N HIS A 207 1.02 -15.00 9.81
CA HIS A 207 1.57 -13.84 9.11
C HIS A 207 0.70 -13.35 7.95
N ILE A 208 0.26 -14.23 7.05
CA ILE A 208 -0.56 -13.86 5.89
C ILE A 208 -1.96 -13.39 6.31
N PRO A 209 -2.75 -14.17 7.07
CA PRO A 209 -4.05 -13.71 7.57
C PRO A 209 -3.96 -12.44 8.41
N GLY A 210 -2.92 -12.31 9.25
CA GLY A 210 -2.67 -11.12 10.07
C GLY A 210 -2.44 -9.88 9.23
N THR A 211 -1.70 -9.98 8.14
CA THR A 211 -1.47 -8.89 7.18
C THR A 211 -2.78 -8.46 6.51
N ILE A 212 -3.60 -9.43 6.09
CA ILE A 212 -4.92 -9.15 5.47
C ILE A 212 -5.84 -8.49 6.50
N LEU A 213 -5.92 -9.03 7.71
CA LEU A 213 -6.73 -8.47 8.80
C LEU A 213 -6.31 -7.03 9.12
N PHE A 214 -5.00 -6.76 9.19
CA PHE A 214 -4.48 -5.41 9.40
C PHE A 214 -4.98 -4.45 8.32
N LEU A 215 -4.91 -4.83 7.04
CA LEU A 215 -5.38 -3.99 5.95
C LEU A 215 -6.90 -3.76 6.00
N VAL A 216 -7.69 -4.79 6.34
CA VAL A 216 -9.14 -4.65 6.54
C VAL A 216 -9.46 -3.65 7.66
N ILE A 217 -8.77 -3.78 8.81
CA ILE A 217 -8.96 -2.88 9.95
C ILE A 217 -8.49 -1.46 9.60
N LEU A 218 -7.34 -1.33 8.97
CA LEU A 218 -6.81 -0.02 8.56
C LEU A 218 -7.78 0.68 7.61
N TYR A 219 -8.34 -0.03 6.63
CA TYR A 219 -9.36 0.49 5.72
C TYR A 219 -10.61 0.94 6.50
N PHE A 220 -11.08 0.11 7.44
CA PHE A 220 -12.22 0.46 8.28
C PHE A 220 -11.99 1.75 9.06
N VAL A 221 -10.87 1.83 9.76
CA VAL A 221 -10.55 2.98 10.64
C VAL A 221 -10.36 4.27 9.84
N THR A 222 -9.67 4.19 8.70
CA THR A 222 -9.29 5.37 7.91
C THR A 222 -10.39 5.82 6.95
N THR A 223 -11.21 4.89 6.44
CA THR A 223 -12.17 5.16 5.37
C THR A 223 -13.60 4.98 5.83
N THR A 224 -13.97 3.77 6.24
CA THR A 224 -15.37 3.42 6.52
C THR A 224 -15.93 4.14 7.74
N ARG A 225 -15.17 4.16 8.83
CA ARG A 225 -15.56 4.86 10.08
C ARG A 225 -15.78 6.37 9.84
N ARG A 226 -14.90 7.00 9.06
CA ARG A 226 -15.03 8.41 8.71
C ARG A 226 -16.28 8.68 7.87
N ARG A 227 -16.57 7.82 6.92
CA ARG A 227 -17.75 7.91 6.07
C ARG A 227 -19.05 7.82 6.88
N ARG A 228 -19.05 7.01 7.95
CA ARG A 228 -20.21 6.80 8.82
C ARG A 228 -20.34 7.86 9.92
N ALA A 229 -19.32 8.69 10.16
CA ALA A 229 -19.40 9.75 11.15
C ALA A 229 -20.33 10.87 10.67
N PRO A 230 -21.30 11.33 11.48
CA PRO A 230 -22.16 12.46 11.13
C PRO A 230 -21.31 13.71 10.86
N SER A 231 -21.66 14.46 9.82
CA SER A 231 -20.95 15.69 9.40
C SER A 231 -20.87 16.74 10.53
N ALA A 232 -21.87 16.80 11.39
CA ALA A 232 -21.92 17.70 12.54
C ALA A 232 -20.88 17.41 13.64
N LYS A 233 -20.37 16.16 13.74
CA LYS A 233 -19.29 15.81 14.68
C LYS A 233 -17.89 16.12 14.14
N LEU A 234 -17.78 16.48 12.89
CA LEU A 234 -16.56 17.00 12.27
C LEU A 234 -16.46 18.54 12.43
N GLY A 235 -17.07 19.05 13.51
CA GLY A 235 -17.18 20.46 13.84
C GLY A 235 -15.97 21.28 13.39
N GLY A 236 -16.26 22.39 12.81
CA GLY A 236 -15.53 23.48 12.16
C GLY A 236 -14.06 23.79 12.48
N ASN A 237 -13.32 22.88 13.07
CA ASN A 237 -11.88 23.03 13.30
C ASN A 237 -11.12 22.22 12.26
N GLU A 238 -10.76 22.84 11.15
CA GLU A 238 -9.98 22.24 10.05
C GLU A 238 -8.68 21.60 10.54
N ASN A 239 -8.04 22.15 11.56
CA ASN A 239 -6.83 21.61 12.17
C ASN A 239 -7.01 20.20 12.78
N VAL A 240 -8.22 19.85 13.25
CA VAL A 240 -8.55 18.51 13.76
C VAL A 240 -8.70 17.51 12.59
N ARG A 241 -9.16 17.99 11.43
CA ARG A 241 -9.36 17.20 10.21
C ARG A 241 -8.03 16.73 9.61
N TRP A 242 -6.99 17.55 9.63
CA TRP A 242 -5.65 17.21 9.10
C TRP A 242 -4.85 16.26 9.99
N ASN A 243 -5.08 16.28 11.30
CA ASN A 243 -4.32 15.49 12.27
C ASN A 243 -4.85 14.07 12.51
N SER A 244 -5.90 13.64 11.80
CA SER A 244 -6.46 12.30 11.95
C SER A 244 -6.16 11.42 10.74
N ALA A 245 -5.94 10.11 10.99
CA ALA A 245 -5.72 9.13 9.93
C ALA A 245 -6.85 9.15 8.90
N GLY A 246 -6.55 9.44 7.65
CA GLY A 246 -7.49 9.49 6.54
C GLY A 246 -7.30 8.36 5.53
N PRO A 247 -8.19 8.26 4.54
CA PRO A 247 -8.11 7.23 3.48
C PRO A 247 -6.79 7.23 2.73
N ALA A 248 -6.17 8.39 2.55
CA ALA A 248 -4.84 8.53 1.92
C ALA A 248 -3.76 7.72 2.64
N LEU A 249 -3.87 7.56 3.98
CA LEU A 249 -2.94 6.71 4.74
C LEU A 249 -3.08 5.25 4.32
N TYR A 250 -4.30 4.72 4.23
CA TYR A 250 -4.53 3.35 3.78
C TYR A 250 -3.95 3.12 2.38
N GLU A 251 -4.28 4.00 1.44
CA GLU A 251 -3.79 3.89 0.06
C GLU A 251 -2.26 3.93 -0.02
N ALA A 252 -1.61 4.80 0.77
CA ALA A 252 -0.15 4.85 0.86
C ALA A 252 0.42 3.52 1.38
N ARG A 253 -0.16 2.92 2.44
CA ARG A 253 0.33 1.65 3.00
C ARG A 253 0.13 0.47 2.06
N ARG A 254 -1.01 0.42 1.36
CA ARG A 254 -1.25 -0.56 0.30
C ARG A 254 -0.19 -0.45 -0.81
N ARG A 255 0.06 0.77 -1.30
CA ARG A 255 1.12 1.00 -2.31
C ARG A 255 2.50 0.63 -1.78
N THR A 256 2.80 0.94 -0.53
CA THR A 256 4.07 0.53 0.09
C THR A 256 4.24 -0.99 0.06
N MET A 257 3.20 -1.77 0.42
CA MET A 257 3.26 -3.23 0.35
C MET A 257 3.48 -3.73 -1.09
N ALA A 258 2.79 -3.13 -2.07
CA ALA A 258 2.98 -3.48 -3.47
C ALA A 258 4.42 -3.18 -3.95
N THR A 259 4.97 -2.03 -3.56
CA THR A 259 6.35 -1.63 -3.89
C THR A 259 7.37 -2.55 -3.19
N CYS A 260 7.13 -2.94 -1.92
CA CYS A 260 7.95 -3.94 -1.23
C CYS A 260 8.02 -5.25 -2.01
N ASN A 261 6.86 -5.77 -2.44
CA ASN A 261 6.81 -6.99 -3.24
C ASN A 261 7.61 -6.88 -4.54
N LEU A 262 7.44 -5.76 -5.25
CA LEU A 262 8.15 -5.53 -6.51
C LEU A 262 9.66 -5.44 -6.31
N LEU A 263 10.11 -4.66 -5.33
CA LEU A 263 11.53 -4.52 -5.02
C LEU A 263 12.14 -5.84 -4.54
N ALA A 264 11.45 -6.56 -3.66
CA ALA A 264 11.91 -7.87 -3.20
C ALA A 264 12.00 -8.86 -4.37
N PHE A 265 11.02 -8.87 -5.27
CA PHE A 265 11.06 -9.71 -6.47
C PHE A 265 12.30 -9.43 -7.32
N VAL A 266 12.67 -8.17 -7.52
CA VAL A 266 13.90 -7.80 -8.23
C VAL A 266 15.13 -8.35 -7.50
N VAL A 267 15.20 -8.18 -6.18
CA VAL A 267 16.37 -8.62 -5.40
C VAL A 267 16.54 -10.14 -5.47
N PHE A 268 15.52 -10.93 -5.16
CA PHE A 268 15.70 -12.39 -5.17
C PHE A 268 15.74 -13.02 -6.56
N THR A 269 15.39 -12.27 -7.61
CA THR A 269 15.67 -12.69 -8.99
C THR A 269 17.13 -12.47 -9.36
N LEU A 270 17.71 -11.35 -8.96
CA LEU A 270 19.12 -11.01 -9.25
C LEU A 270 20.09 -11.67 -8.26
N TRP A 271 19.64 -11.92 -7.04
CA TRP A 271 20.44 -12.52 -5.97
C TRP A 271 19.64 -13.65 -5.28
N PRO A 272 19.51 -14.82 -5.90
CA PRO A 272 18.89 -15.95 -5.23
C PRO A 272 19.74 -16.34 -3.99
N CYS A 273 19.08 -16.46 -2.83
CA CYS A 273 19.73 -16.81 -1.58
C CYS A 273 18.99 -17.98 -0.92
N MET A 274 19.73 -18.98 -0.51
CA MET A 274 19.17 -20.16 0.17
C MET A 274 18.88 -19.84 1.63
N PRO A 275 17.72 -20.21 2.17
CA PRO A 275 17.44 -20.05 3.59
C PRO A 275 18.32 -20.98 4.44
N PRO A 276 18.69 -20.57 5.69
CA PRO A 276 19.58 -21.35 6.55
C PRO A 276 19.17 -22.82 6.71
N ARG A 277 17.87 -23.10 6.90
CA ARG A 277 17.31 -24.45 7.10
C ARG A 277 17.65 -25.44 5.96
N LEU A 278 17.88 -24.97 4.73
CA LEU A 278 18.20 -25.81 3.59
C LEU A 278 19.70 -26.04 3.41
N LEU A 279 20.55 -25.36 4.17
CA LEU A 279 22.01 -25.54 4.08
C LEU A 279 22.46 -26.91 4.55
N SER A 280 21.77 -27.49 5.52
CA SER A 280 22.08 -28.82 6.09
C SER A 280 21.34 -29.97 5.41
N ASP A 281 20.82 -29.80 4.17
CA ASP A 281 20.16 -30.89 3.45
C ASP A 281 21.12 -32.08 3.26
N PRO A 282 20.82 -33.26 3.84
CA PRO A 282 21.67 -34.44 3.76
C PRO A 282 21.85 -34.98 2.33
N LYS A 283 20.88 -34.71 1.45
CA LYS A 283 20.88 -35.19 0.06
C LYS A 283 21.79 -34.37 -0.85
N TYR A 284 22.15 -33.16 -0.46
CA TYR A 284 23.03 -32.33 -1.26
C TYR A 284 24.48 -32.72 -1.09
N ASN A 285 25.16 -32.99 -2.21
CA ASN A 285 26.58 -33.38 -2.27
C ASN A 285 27.41 -32.56 -3.29
N GLY A 286 26.88 -31.37 -3.64
CA GLY A 286 27.54 -30.43 -4.55
C GLY A 286 28.66 -29.60 -3.88
N PRO A 287 29.10 -28.52 -4.55
CA PRO A 287 30.09 -27.59 -4.02
C PRO A 287 29.69 -27.07 -2.65
N ASP A 288 30.68 -26.87 -1.76
CA ASP A 288 30.48 -26.30 -0.39
C ASP A 288 29.56 -27.12 0.51
N ALA A 289 29.22 -28.39 0.17
CA ALA A 289 28.35 -29.24 0.97
C ALA A 289 28.89 -29.49 2.38
N GLY A 290 30.21 -29.67 2.52
CA GLY A 290 30.88 -29.91 3.81
C GLY A 290 30.70 -28.69 4.73
N GLU A 291 31.03 -27.51 4.24
CA GLU A 291 30.90 -26.27 5.02
C GLU A 291 29.47 -25.97 5.37
N SER A 292 28.54 -26.03 4.39
CA SER A 292 27.14 -25.69 4.63
C SER A 292 26.45 -26.61 5.66
N LYS A 293 26.79 -27.92 5.66
CA LYS A 293 26.29 -28.90 6.63
C LYS A 293 26.89 -28.72 8.03
N SER A 294 28.11 -28.18 8.12
CA SER A 294 28.80 -27.99 9.42
C SER A 294 28.11 -27.05 10.38
N PHE A 295 27.27 -26.13 9.88
CA PHE A 295 26.49 -25.22 10.72
C PHE A 295 25.37 -25.92 11.50
N GLY A 296 24.88 -27.08 11.03
CA GLY A 296 23.92 -27.90 11.77
C GLY A 296 22.51 -27.30 11.85
N PHE A 297 22.07 -26.51 10.88
CA PHE A 297 20.71 -26.01 10.82
C PHE A 297 19.68 -27.14 10.67
N VAL A 298 18.51 -26.97 11.29
CA VAL A 298 17.41 -27.94 11.27
C VAL A 298 16.18 -27.34 10.59
N ASP A 299 15.61 -28.05 9.61
CA ASP A 299 14.32 -27.67 9.02
C ASP A 299 13.16 -28.12 9.93
N THR A 300 12.58 -27.18 10.64
CA THR A 300 11.44 -27.43 11.56
C THR A 300 10.08 -27.23 10.89
N VAL A 301 10.05 -26.64 9.69
CA VAL A 301 8.80 -26.27 9.00
C VAL A 301 8.38 -27.36 8.01
N HIS A 302 9.32 -27.97 7.29
CA HIS A 302 9.06 -28.93 6.19
C HIS A 302 9.43 -30.36 6.53
N SER A 303 9.80 -30.66 7.78
CA SER A 303 10.09 -32.03 8.22
C SER A 303 8.84 -32.93 8.15
N SER A 304 9.01 -34.23 8.15
CA SER A 304 7.90 -35.20 8.11
C SER A 304 6.87 -35.05 9.24
N SER A 305 7.29 -34.45 10.36
CA SER A 305 6.45 -34.00 11.47
C SER A 305 6.15 -32.49 11.42
N GLY A 306 6.60 -31.78 10.39
CA GLY A 306 6.54 -30.34 10.27
C GLY A 306 5.15 -29.83 9.90
N GLU A 307 4.84 -28.64 10.36
CA GLU A 307 3.59 -27.93 10.10
C GLU A 307 3.73 -27.00 8.90
N SER A 308 3.80 -27.63 7.70
CA SER A 308 3.89 -26.86 6.47
C SER A 308 2.57 -26.20 6.11
N SER A 309 2.64 -24.93 5.74
CA SER A 309 1.51 -24.17 5.19
C SER A 309 1.33 -24.48 3.70
N VAL A 310 0.08 -24.36 3.21
CA VAL A 310 -0.24 -24.44 1.77
C VAL A 310 0.59 -23.44 0.95
N TRP A 311 0.91 -22.29 1.54
CA TRP A 311 1.69 -21.25 0.90
C TRP A 311 3.16 -21.59 0.71
N THR A 312 3.70 -22.51 1.56
CA THR A 312 5.11 -22.92 1.54
C THR A 312 5.34 -24.23 0.78
N THR A 313 4.30 -25.03 0.55
CA THR A 313 4.40 -26.35 -0.12
C THR A 313 4.05 -26.32 -1.61
N ASN A 314 3.70 -25.18 -2.18
CA ASN A 314 3.39 -25.06 -3.59
C ASN A 314 4.62 -25.38 -4.45
N LYS A 315 4.47 -26.22 -5.48
CA LYS A 315 5.53 -26.60 -6.44
C LYS A 315 6.22 -25.39 -7.10
N PHE A 316 5.55 -24.27 -7.17
CA PHE A 316 6.10 -23.02 -7.68
C PHE A 316 6.70 -22.13 -6.57
N CYS A 317 6.89 -22.64 -5.36
CA CYS A 317 7.52 -21.86 -4.30
C CYS A 317 9.01 -21.68 -4.61
N ASN A 318 9.46 -20.43 -4.80
CA ASN A 318 10.89 -20.16 -4.91
C ASN A 318 11.53 -20.34 -3.53
N GLN A 319 12.13 -21.51 -3.31
CA GLN A 319 12.77 -21.86 -2.04
C GLN A 319 14.07 -21.09 -1.80
N TYR A 320 14.60 -20.42 -2.83
CA TYR A 320 15.85 -19.68 -2.80
C TYR A 320 15.65 -18.15 -2.72
N ALA A 321 14.52 -17.72 -2.19
CA ALA A 321 14.16 -16.33 -2.00
C ALA A 321 14.25 -15.91 -0.52
N ALA A 322 15.36 -16.24 0.16
CA ALA A 322 15.53 -15.85 1.56
C ALA A 322 15.75 -14.34 1.70
N MET A 323 16.54 -13.72 0.83
CA MET A 323 16.87 -12.30 0.89
C MET A 323 16.17 -11.51 -0.23
N PRO A 324 15.44 -10.42 0.11
CA PRO A 324 15.14 -9.85 1.42
C PRO A 324 13.95 -10.54 2.10
N SER A 325 13.90 -10.51 3.45
CA SER A 325 12.77 -11.07 4.19
C SER A 325 11.52 -10.20 4.08
N LEU A 326 10.55 -10.63 3.27
CA LEU A 326 9.23 -9.98 3.20
C LEU A 326 8.41 -10.18 4.48
N HIS A 327 8.61 -11.27 5.20
CA HIS A 327 7.97 -11.50 6.50
C HIS A 327 8.31 -10.38 7.48
N PHE A 328 9.61 -10.06 7.58
CA PHE A 328 10.04 -8.97 8.43
C PHE A 328 9.65 -7.60 7.87
N GLY A 329 9.82 -7.36 6.57
CA GLY A 329 9.46 -6.09 5.93
C GLY A 329 8.00 -5.72 6.13
N TYR A 330 7.07 -6.66 5.95
CA TYR A 330 5.63 -6.41 6.17
C TYR A 330 5.28 -6.25 7.64
N SER A 331 5.85 -7.06 8.52
CA SER A 331 5.62 -6.89 9.95
C SER A 331 6.12 -5.54 10.46
N LEU A 332 7.27 -5.07 9.96
CA LEU A 332 7.82 -3.76 10.26
C LEU A 332 6.91 -2.63 9.74
N LEU A 333 6.40 -2.74 8.50
CA LEU A 333 5.43 -1.80 7.95
C LEU A 333 4.18 -1.69 8.83
N ILE A 334 3.65 -2.83 9.26
CA ILE A 334 2.48 -2.90 10.16
C ILE A 334 2.81 -2.23 11.49
N GLY A 335 3.91 -2.63 12.12
CA GLY A 335 4.36 -2.09 13.40
C GLY A 335 4.54 -0.58 13.37
N LEU A 336 5.26 -0.08 12.38
CA LEU A 336 5.47 1.36 12.17
C LEU A 336 4.16 2.09 11.89
N THR A 337 3.26 1.49 11.10
CA THR A 337 1.95 2.13 10.83
C THR A 337 1.13 2.26 12.12
N VAL A 338 1.07 1.22 12.95
CA VAL A 338 0.38 1.26 14.25
C VAL A 338 1.07 2.27 15.17
N ALA A 339 2.40 2.22 15.27
CA ALA A 339 3.17 3.13 16.11
C ALA A 339 3.02 4.61 15.70
N THR A 340 2.86 4.90 14.40
CA THR A 340 2.77 6.27 13.88
C THR A 340 1.34 6.72 13.56
N LEU A 341 0.32 5.88 13.81
CA LEU A 341 -1.08 6.20 13.50
C LEU A 341 -1.50 7.51 14.20
N PRO A 342 -1.96 8.53 13.46
CA PRO A 342 -2.39 9.78 14.05
C PRO A 342 -3.72 9.58 14.80
N MET A 343 -3.65 9.69 16.13
CA MET A 343 -4.79 9.57 17.05
C MET A 343 -4.92 10.83 17.91
N PRO A 344 -5.79 11.78 17.53
CA PRO A 344 -5.92 13.06 18.22
C PRO A 344 -6.25 12.91 19.71
N SER A 345 -7.11 11.94 20.08
CA SER A 345 -7.53 11.68 21.45
C SER A 345 -6.40 11.23 22.40
N ILE A 346 -5.24 10.85 21.85
CA ILE A 346 -4.11 10.30 22.61
C ILE A 346 -2.90 11.25 22.60
N ARG A 347 -2.96 12.32 21.79
CA ARG A 347 -1.85 13.24 21.58
C ARG A 347 -1.36 13.89 22.90
N SER A 348 -2.26 14.16 23.83
CA SER A 348 -1.95 14.75 25.13
C SER A 348 -1.42 13.76 26.20
N ARG A 349 -1.32 12.46 25.87
CA ARG A 349 -0.95 11.42 26.82
C ARG A 349 0.24 10.62 26.30
N PRO A 350 1.48 11.03 26.57
CA PRO A 350 2.69 10.42 25.99
C PRO A 350 2.85 8.94 26.33
N TRP A 351 2.48 8.51 27.54
CA TRP A 351 2.58 7.10 27.94
C TRP A 351 1.66 6.19 27.11
N LYS A 352 0.44 6.64 26.75
CA LYS A 352 -0.44 5.89 25.86
C LYS A 352 0.11 5.78 24.46
N ARG A 353 0.77 6.83 23.99
CA ARG A 353 1.47 6.84 22.70
C ARG A 353 2.61 5.83 22.71
N PHE A 354 3.41 5.82 23.78
CA PHE A 354 4.47 4.84 23.95
C PHE A 354 3.92 3.41 24.00
N ALA A 355 2.85 3.15 24.77
CA ALA A 355 2.21 1.83 24.83
C ALA A 355 1.74 1.33 23.45
N ILE A 356 1.11 2.21 22.64
CA ILE A 356 0.69 1.86 21.28
C ILE A 356 1.89 1.58 20.38
N ALA A 357 2.95 2.37 20.49
CA ALA A 357 4.17 2.13 19.75
C ALA A 357 4.82 0.80 20.14
N ALA A 358 4.88 0.49 21.45
CA ALA A 358 5.39 -0.79 21.95
C ALA A 358 4.56 -1.98 21.45
N VAL A 359 3.22 -1.89 21.49
CA VAL A 359 2.32 -2.91 20.93
C VAL A 359 2.53 -3.04 19.41
N GLY A 360 2.65 -1.93 18.68
CA GLY A 360 2.92 -1.97 17.25
C GLY A 360 4.25 -2.65 16.94
N MET A 361 5.31 -2.32 17.67
CA MET A 361 6.67 -2.85 17.46
C MET A 361 6.87 -4.27 18.01
N SER A 362 5.99 -4.77 18.88
CA SER A 362 6.04 -6.17 19.34
C SER A 362 5.81 -7.16 18.20
N TYR A 363 5.02 -6.80 17.19
CA TYR A 363 4.75 -7.68 16.05
C TYR A 363 5.99 -7.93 15.18
N PRO A 364 6.72 -6.91 14.68
CA PRO A 364 7.98 -7.17 13.96
C PRO A 364 9.04 -7.87 14.84
N ALA A 365 9.09 -7.60 16.14
CA ALA A 365 9.99 -8.32 17.04
C ALA A 365 9.64 -9.81 17.12
N LEU A 366 8.36 -10.15 17.25
CA LEU A 366 7.88 -11.53 17.23
C LEU A 366 8.20 -12.24 15.91
N ILE A 367 7.98 -11.57 14.77
CA ILE A 367 8.29 -12.14 13.46
C ILE A 367 9.80 -12.31 13.27
N LEU A 368 10.62 -11.36 13.72
CA LEU A 368 12.08 -11.52 13.69
C LEU A 368 12.53 -12.75 14.49
N THR A 369 12.02 -12.91 15.70
CA THR A 369 12.28 -14.12 16.50
C THR A 369 11.84 -15.37 15.75
N ALA A 370 10.66 -15.36 15.14
CA ALA A 370 10.14 -16.53 14.44
C ALA A 370 11.00 -16.90 13.22
N ILE A 371 11.41 -15.95 12.37
CA ILE A 371 12.19 -16.25 11.17
C ILE A 371 13.60 -16.74 11.48
N VAL A 372 14.21 -16.27 12.57
CA VAL A 372 15.54 -16.70 13.02
C VAL A 372 15.44 -18.06 13.72
N ALA A 373 14.52 -18.23 14.67
CA ALA A 373 14.34 -19.49 15.41
C ALA A 373 13.99 -20.67 14.50
N THR A 374 13.23 -20.45 13.43
CA THR A 374 12.89 -21.47 12.43
C THR A 374 13.96 -21.64 11.34
N ALA A 375 15.06 -20.89 11.39
CA ALA A 375 16.10 -20.83 10.37
C ALA A 375 15.56 -20.60 8.93
N ASN A 376 14.48 -19.82 8.81
CA ASN A 376 13.94 -19.46 7.50
C ASN A 376 14.64 -18.26 6.87
N HIS A 377 15.28 -17.41 7.69
CA HIS A 377 16.01 -16.23 7.24
C HIS A 377 17.22 -15.96 8.13
N PHE A 378 18.23 -15.35 7.54
CA PHE A 378 19.35 -14.73 8.25
C PHE A 378 18.94 -13.41 8.87
N VAL A 379 19.70 -12.90 9.84
CA VAL A 379 19.50 -11.56 10.41
C VAL A 379 19.65 -10.50 9.31
N LEU A 380 20.62 -10.66 8.43
CA LEU A 380 20.83 -9.75 7.30
C LEU A 380 19.66 -9.76 6.29
N ASP A 381 18.96 -10.87 6.14
CA ASP A 381 17.72 -10.89 5.32
C ASP A 381 16.66 -9.98 5.90
N ALA A 382 16.54 -9.93 7.24
CA ALA A 382 15.62 -9.03 7.92
C ALA A 382 16.05 -7.56 7.76
N VAL A 383 17.35 -7.29 7.88
CA VAL A 383 17.90 -5.94 7.62
C VAL A 383 17.60 -5.50 6.19
N ALA A 384 17.85 -6.36 5.21
CA ALA A 384 17.50 -6.10 3.81
C ALA A 384 15.99 -5.87 3.63
N GLY A 385 15.15 -6.65 4.33
CA GLY A 385 13.70 -6.46 4.36
C GLY A 385 13.29 -5.10 4.94
N ALA A 386 13.96 -4.64 5.99
CA ALA A 386 13.76 -3.30 6.56
C ALA A 386 14.15 -2.19 5.56
N ILE A 387 15.28 -2.34 4.88
CA ILE A 387 15.74 -1.40 3.84
C ILE A 387 14.73 -1.32 2.70
N VAL A 388 14.29 -2.47 2.18
CA VAL A 388 13.26 -2.54 1.14
C VAL A 388 11.95 -1.89 1.59
N CYS A 389 11.54 -2.12 2.85
CA CYS A 389 10.37 -1.46 3.43
C CYS A 389 10.54 0.06 3.49
N GLY A 390 11.69 0.56 3.92
CA GLY A 390 12.02 1.99 3.98
C GLY A 390 12.02 2.65 2.59
N LEU A 391 12.63 2.01 1.60
CA LEU A 391 12.62 2.45 0.21
C LEU A 391 11.19 2.49 -0.33
N ALA A 392 10.43 1.42 -0.15
CA ALA A 392 9.05 1.34 -0.60
C ALA A 392 8.15 2.38 0.09
N TRP A 393 8.38 2.67 1.37
CA TRP A 393 7.66 3.70 2.11
C TRP A 393 7.83 5.09 1.48
N ASN A 394 9.03 5.41 1.02
CA ASN A 394 9.33 6.70 0.39
C ASN A 394 8.94 6.74 -1.09
N CYS A 395 9.07 5.62 -1.81
CA CYS A 395 8.88 5.54 -3.27
C CYS A 395 7.47 5.07 -3.69
N ASN A 396 6.54 4.78 -2.76
CA ASN A 396 5.21 4.24 -3.11
C ASN A 396 4.40 5.15 -4.07
N GLY A 397 4.71 6.44 -4.11
CA GLY A 397 4.09 7.40 -5.03
C GLY A 397 4.32 7.09 -6.52
N VAL A 398 5.38 6.33 -6.86
CA VAL A 398 5.65 5.91 -8.25
C VAL A 398 4.49 5.09 -8.82
N LEU A 399 3.82 4.28 -7.99
CA LEU A 399 2.66 3.50 -8.42
C LEU A 399 1.43 4.34 -8.79
N LEU A 400 1.39 5.61 -8.42
CA LEU A 400 0.32 6.53 -8.87
C LEU A 400 0.36 6.76 -10.39
N ASN A 401 1.50 6.57 -11.03
CA ASN A 401 1.63 6.66 -12.47
C ASN A 401 0.83 5.57 -13.20
N LEU A 402 0.58 4.43 -12.55
CA LEU A 402 -0.23 3.35 -13.09
C LEU A 402 -1.73 3.69 -13.17
N LEU A 403 -2.18 4.76 -12.51
CA LEU A 403 -3.56 5.23 -12.60
C LEU A 403 -3.96 5.63 -14.02
N VAL A 404 -2.99 6.00 -14.86
CA VAL A 404 -3.22 6.25 -16.29
C VAL A 404 -3.65 4.96 -16.98
N VAL A 405 -2.91 3.88 -16.76
CA VAL A 405 -3.22 2.54 -17.33
C VAL A 405 -4.56 2.04 -16.79
N GLU A 406 -4.81 2.25 -15.50
CA GLU A 406 -6.05 1.87 -14.85
C GLU A 406 -7.28 2.57 -15.46
N ASP A 407 -7.19 3.86 -15.78
CA ASP A 407 -8.28 4.58 -16.42
C ASP A 407 -8.66 3.97 -17.77
N TYR A 408 -7.67 3.64 -18.59
CA TYR A 408 -7.92 2.96 -19.86
C TYR A 408 -8.53 1.58 -19.65
N PHE A 409 -7.99 0.80 -18.72
CA PHE A 409 -8.51 -0.53 -18.39
C PHE A 409 -9.97 -0.48 -17.92
N LEU A 410 -10.28 0.41 -16.98
CA LEU A 410 -11.65 0.60 -16.49
C LEU A 410 -12.59 1.13 -17.58
N HIS A 411 -12.10 1.98 -18.48
CA HIS A 411 -12.86 2.48 -19.61
C HIS A 411 -13.24 1.35 -20.60
N VAL A 412 -12.28 0.48 -20.93
CA VAL A 412 -12.51 -0.71 -21.78
C VAL A 412 -13.54 -1.64 -21.15
N LEU A 413 -13.43 -1.88 -19.84
CA LEU A 413 -14.39 -2.68 -19.07
C LEU A 413 -15.72 -1.96 -18.84
N ARG A 414 -15.81 -0.67 -19.21
CA ARG A 414 -16.97 0.19 -18.96
C ARG A 414 -17.36 0.22 -17.48
N LEU A 415 -16.40 0.32 -16.61
CA LEU A 415 -16.53 0.36 -15.16
C LEU A 415 -16.12 1.74 -14.62
N HIS A 416 -16.79 2.13 -13.52
CA HIS A 416 -16.39 3.26 -12.71
C HIS A 416 -16.15 2.80 -11.28
N LYS A 417 -14.93 3.08 -10.76
CA LYS A 417 -14.58 2.79 -9.37
C LYS A 417 -14.91 3.98 -8.47
N PRO A 418 -15.16 3.74 -7.17
CA PRO A 418 -15.22 4.81 -6.17
C PRO A 418 -13.93 5.64 -6.13
N VAL A 419 -14.03 6.83 -5.55
CA VAL A 419 -12.98 7.84 -5.46
C VAL A 419 -11.65 7.27 -4.96
N ASN A 420 -10.56 7.64 -5.62
CA ASN A 420 -9.20 7.46 -5.17
C ASN A 420 -8.76 8.74 -4.44
N TRP A 421 -8.51 8.65 -3.14
CA TRP A 421 -8.25 9.80 -2.27
C TRP A 421 -6.86 10.44 -2.46
N THR A 422 -5.95 9.72 -3.09
CA THR A 422 -4.60 10.20 -3.41
C THR A 422 -4.42 10.50 -4.89
N ASP A 423 -5.53 10.57 -5.61
CA ASP A 423 -5.50 10.88 -7.05
C ASP A 423 -5.04 12.33 -7.26
N PRO A 424 -3.91 12.55 -7.92
CA PRO A 424 -3.49 13.89 -8.26
C PRO A 424 -4.30 14.40 -9.47
N GLU A 425 -5.59 14.66 -9.28
CA GLU A 425 -6.36 15.39 -10.27
C GLU A 425 -5.75 16.78 -10.42
N VAL A 426 -5.41 17.14 -11.64
CA VAL A 426 -4.93 18.49 -11.96
C VAL A 426 -6.12 19.42 -11.90
N SER A 427 -6.10 20.40 -10.99
CA SER A 427 -7.16 21.38 -10.86
C SER A 427 -7.41 22.10 -12.19
N ALA A 428 -8.63 22.60 -12.42
CA ALA A 428 -8.98 23.35 -13.61
C ALA A 428 -8.06 24.57 -13.81
N VAL A 429 -7.64 25.21 -12.71
CA VAL A 429 -6.73 26.36 -12.67
C VAL A 429 -5.34 26.02 -13.25
N GLU A 430 -4.81 24.81 -12.96
CA GLU A 430 -3.53 24.39 -13.56
C GLU A 430 -3.65 24.06 -15.08
N LYS A 431 -4.87 23.85 -15.58
CA LYS A 431 -5.09 23.64 -17.03
C LYS A 431 -5.02 24.95 -17.83
N GLU A 432 -5.42 26.04 -17.25
CA GLU A 432 -5.37 27.37 -17.89
C GLU A 432 -3.98 27.99 -17.85
N TRP A 433 -3.16 27.57 -16.86
CA TRP A 433 -1.78 28.05 -16.72
C TRP A 433 -0.78 27.21 -17.54
N LYS A 434 -1.04 26.94 -18.83
CA LYS A 434 0.02 26.68 -19.78
C LYS A 434 0.49 28.04 -20.29
N PRO A 435 1.71 28.52 -19.96
CA PRO A 435 2.24 29.68 -20.60
C PRO A 435 2.30 29.40 -22.10
N SER A 436 1.83 30.32 -22.89
CA SER A 436 2.00 30.39 -24.33
C SER A 436 3.49 30.62 -24.70
N MET A 437 4.40 29.89 -24.07
CA MET A 437 5.84 29.94 -24.35
C MET A 437 6.28 28.86 -25.35
N ALA A 438 5.45 28.57 -26.33
CA ALA A 438 5.85 27.69 -27.42
C ALA A 438 5.45 28.30 -28.80
N LEU A 439 5.52 29.59 -28.92
CA LEU A 439 5.48 30.27 -30.23
C LEU A 439 6.33 31.53 -30.14
N GLY A 440 7.62 31.40 -30.41
CA GLY A 440 8.54 32.54 -30.45
C GLY A 440 10.00 32.15 -30.53
N ASP A 441 10.33 31.22 -31.40
CA ASP A 441 11.66 31.09 -31.97
C ASP A 441 11.50 30.66 -33.44
N ASP A 442 11.07 31.58 -34.26
CA ASP A 442 11.32 31.63 -35.69
C ASP A 442 11.17 33.10 -36.14
N ALA A 443 12.25 33.86 -36.01
CA ALA A 443 12.55 35.04 -36.81
C ALA A 443 14.06 35.33 -36.75
#